data_6bcd1b341a7d9d65e0c6ff78d39ba879
#
_entry.id   6bcd1b341a7d9d65e0c6ff78d39ba879
#
_cell.length_a   1.000
_cell.length_b   1.000
_cell.length_c   1.000
_cell.angle_alpha   90.00
_cell.angle_beta   90.00
_cell.angle_gamma   90.00
#
_symmetry.space_group_name_H-M   'P 1'
#
loop_
_entity.id
_entity.type
_entity.pdbx_description
1 polymer ?
#
loop_
_entity_poly.entity_id
_entity_poly.type
_entity_poly.pdbx_seq_one_letter_code
_entity_poly.pdbx_strand_id
1 'polypeptide(L)'
;MSNNYLKFIACCFLLISFSCKKQMKISKEAQIEQKVDSLLKLMTLEEKIGQMSQIRHFEESADEHITSKFIGSVIHTQGPTPGKTALEWQDRFIELQKKALSTRLAIPLLFAVDAVHGQNTFEGATIFPHNIGLGATQNEKLVEEIARITALESQATGFNWVFSPCIAIPYNEKWGRVYEAFSESTALTEKLTRASVRGHQGDLSDPTTVIATAKHFVGDGATDYGVEGGNTSLNAQQIEERLLSPYKVAVKENIGAVMSSFNSITGTSMHNHKQLLIDTLKVGMNFDGILVSDWKAYSRFNGNDVINAGVDIIMAVDGDLDGFQKGAKKGVDNGSISLDRIDDAVRRILRQKFRLELFENPFPKSDLVSKIGIKKHRDIAKQAVRESLVLLKNEDKTLPLSKDTKKIVVVGEHANSSGLQSGGWTVNWQGTKENYKGATTILDGIKRQVKGKVIFDKQATGNHFDADIAIIVVGENPYAEFFGDIGHESNQLKLTLTAEHQQYIKTYQEKGVKTVVVLVSGRPLVVTEQINQSNAFVAAWLLGSEGDGVAEVLFGDYNFRGKLPHSWPKSIEDYKGKYGPNFWDDTIKPLFKFGYGLEY
;
A
#
# COMPACT_ATOMS: atom_id res chain seq x y z
N MET A 1 11.29 -22.83 -86.82
CA MET A 1 11.06 -21.62 -86.04
C MET A 1 9.81 -21.78 -85.17
N SER A 2 9.88 -22.56 -84.08
CA SER A 2 8.74 -22.61 -83.13
C SER A 2 9.05 -23.36 -81.83
N ASN A 3 10.06 -23.03 -81.13
CA ASN A 3 10.30 -23.64 -79.81
C ASN A 3 10.89 -22.69 -78.73
N ASN A 4 11.11 -21.42 -79.06
CA ASN A 4 11.73 -20.46 -78.12
C ASN A 4 10.74 -19.47 -77.49
N TYR A 5 9.48 -19.39 -77.96
CA TYR A 5 8.48 -18.48 -77.36
C TYR A 5 7.74 -19.06 -76.17
N LEU A 6 7.67 -20.41 -76.05
CA LEU A 6 6.99 -21.04 -74.90
C LEU A 6 7.81 -21.04 -73.61
N LYS A 7 9.13 -20.95 -73.73
CA LYS A 7 10.03 -20.90 -72.53
C LYS A 7 10.11 -19.50 -71.92
N PHE A 8 9.79 -18.44 -72.64
CA PHE A 8 9.81 -17.06 -72.12
C PHE A 8 8.53 -16.70 -71.33
N ILE A 9 7.38 -17.30 -71.69
CA ILE A 9 6.10 -17.09 -70.99
C ILE A 9 6.06 -17.88 -69.70
N ALA A 10 6.70 -19.05 -69.60
CA ALA A 10 6.80 -19.83 -68.37
C ALA A 10 7.69 -19.19 -67.27
N CYS A 11 8.75 -18.43 -67.65
CA CYS A 11 9.56 -17.70 -66.70
C CYS A 11 8.94 -16.43 -66.14
N CYS A 12 8.05 -15.76 -66.89
CA CYS A 12 7.35 -14.57 -66.39
C CYS A 12 6.19 -14.88 -65.43
N PHE A 13 5.58 -16.11 -65.48
CA PHE A 13 4.53 -16.53 -64.56
C PHE A 13 5.05 -17.08 -63.21
N LEU A 14 6.35 -17.42 -63.13
CA LEU A 14 6.96 -17.91 -61.88
C LEU A 14 7.54 -16.78 -60.98
N LEU A 15 7.53 -15.52 -61.43
CA LEU A 15 8.00 -14.37 -60.64
C LEU A 15 6.91 -13.54 -59.99
N ILE A 16 5.60 -13.91 -60.18
CA ILE A 16 4.46 -13.18 -59.61
C ILE A 16 3.92 -13.82 -58.33
N SER A 17 4.42 -14.99 -57.88
CA SER A 17 3.85 -15.75 -56.77
C SER A 17 4.64 -15.73 -55.46
N PHE A 18 5.59 -14.86 -55.28
CA PHE A 18 6.29 -14.71 -53.97
C PHE A 18 6.43 -13.25 -53.48
N SER A 19 5.35 -12.51 -53.53
CA SER A 19 5.17 -11.33 -52.68
C SER A 19 4.20 -11.65 -51.55
N CYS A 20 4.48 -12.67 -50.79
CA CYS A 20 3.93 -12.83 -49.46
C CYS A 20 4.56 -11.71 -48.61
N LYS A 21 3.96 -10.54 -48.56
CA LYS A 21 4.22 -9.56 -47.51
C LYS A 21 3.97 -10.30 -46.20
N LYS A 22 5.05 -10.73 -45.50
CA LYS A 22 4.99 -11.09 -44.10
C LYS A 22 4.30 -9.91 -43.42
N GLN A 23 3.01 -10.00 -43.17
CA GLN A 23 2.29 -9.03 -42.35
C GLN A 23 2.98 -9.08 -41.01
N MET A 24 3.83 -8.09 -40.73
CA MET A 24 4.44 -7.96 -39.39
C MET A 24 3.26 -7.87 -38.42
N LYS A 25 3.09 -8.89 -37.57
CA LYS A 25 2.11 -8.86 -36.49
C LYS A 25 2.42 -7.63 -35.63
N ILE A 26 1.58 -6.64 -35.68
CA ILE A 26 1.67 -5.45 -34.82
C ILE A 26 1.63 -5.95 -33.37
N SER A 27 2.55 -5.48 -32.52
CA SER A 27 2.55 -5.86 -31.10
C SER A 27 1.26 -5.43 -30.40
N LYS A 28 0.91 -6.08 -29.28
CA LYS A 28 -0.28 -5.73 -28.46
C LYS A 28 -0.23 -4.26 -28.05
N GLU A 29 0.92 -3.77 -27.59
CA GLU A 29 1.11 -2.35 -27.24
C GLU A 29 0.91 -1.40 -28.42
N ALA A 30 1.43 -1.71 -29.61
CA ALA A 30 1.20 -0.87 -30.80
C ALA A 30 -0.26 -0.84 -31.22
N GLN A 31 -1.02 -1.93 -31.03
CA GLN A 31 -2.48 -1.95 -31.24
C GLN A 31 -3.21 -1.09 -30.22
N ILE A 32 -2.78 -1.12 -28.96
CA ILE A 32 -3.33 -0.27 -27.89
C ILE A 32 -3.12 1.19 -28.26
N GLU A 33 -1.88 1.60 -28.65
CA GLU A 33 -1.60 2.98 -29.04
C GLU A 33 -2.46 3.45 -30.23
N GLN A 34 -2.70 2.58 -31.22
CA GLN A 34 -3.60 2.91 -32.34
C GLN A 34 -5.05 3.13 -31.86
N LYS A 35 -5.54 2.31 -30.91
CA LYS A 35 -6.89 2.49 -30.30
C LYS A 35 -6.94 3.82 -29.51
N VAL A 36 -5.90 4.11 -28.71
CA VAL A 36 -5.77 5.37 -27.95
C VAL A 36 -5.79 6.57 -28.88
N ASP A 37 -4.97 6.58 -29.93
CA ASP A 37 -4.92 7.68 -30.93
C ASP A 37 -6.27 7.90 -31.60
N SER A 38 -6.95 6.82 -31.94
CA SER A 38 -8.26 6.88 -32.59
C SER A 38 -9.32 7.48 -31.69
N LEU A 39 -9.35 7.05 -30.42
CA LEU A 39 -10.32 7.54 -29.44
C LEU A 39 -10.05 9.00 -29.04
N LEU A 40 -8.79 9.35 -28.80
CA LEU A 40 -8.37 10.70 -28.41
C LEU A 40 -8.78 11.77 -29.46
N LYS A 41 -8.72 11.43 -30.76
CA LYS A 41 -9.14 12.31 -31.85
C LYS A 41 -10.65 12.57 -31.88
N LEU A 42 -11.45 11.69 -31.29
CA LEU A 42 -12.91 11.84 -31.22
C LEU A 42 -13.38 12.64 -30.01
N MET A 43 -12.53 12.79 -29.00
CA MET A 43 -12.89 13.42 -27.73
C MET A 43 -12.95 14.95 -27.82
N THR A 44 -13.98 15.54 -27.21
CA THR A 44 -14.04 16.98 -26.95
C THR A 44 -13.11 17.33 -25.79
N LEU A 45 -12.84 18.64 -25.57
CA LEU A 45 -12.02 19.09 -24.45
C LEU A 45 -12.67 18.72 -23.10
N GLU A 46 -13.99 18.85 -23.00
CA GLU A 46 -14.75 18.52 -21.79
C GLU A 46 -14.64 17.00 -21.48
N GLU A 47 -14.75 16.14 -22.47
CA GLU A 47 -14.57 14.70 -22.30
C GLU A 47 -13.13 14.35 -21.88
N LYS A 48 -12.13 15.04 -22.42
CA LYS A 48 -10.72 14.87 -22.03
C LYS A 48 -10.50 15.26 -20.56
N ILE A 49 -10.96 16.44 -20.13
CA ILE A 49 -10.87 16.92 -18.75
C ILE A 49 -11.68 16.00 -17.81
N GLY A 50 -12.83 15.50 -18.26
CA GLY A 50 -13.62 14.51 -17.52
C GLY A 50 -12.83 13.24 -17.22
N GLN A 51 -12.08 12.71 -18.19
CA GLN A 51 -11.23 11.52 -17.97
C GLN A 51 -10.11 11.78 -16.96
N MET A 52 -9.64 13.01 -16.82
CA MET A 52 -8.65 13.42 -15.81
C MET A 52 -9.26 13.57 -14.40
N SER A 53 -10.58 13.42 -14.23
CA SER A 53 -11.28 13.59 -12.95
C SER A 53 -11.48 12.27 -12.22
N GLN A 54 -11.11 12.22 -10.93
CA GLN A 54 -11.45 11.14 -10.00
C GLN A 54 -12.32 11.67 -8.86
N ILE A 55 -13.46 11.03 -8.59
CA ILE A 55 -14.41 11.37 -7.52
C ILE A 55 -14.67 10.18 -6.60
N ARG A 56 -15.26 10.40 -5.42
CA ARG A 56 -15.73 9.31 -4.56
C ARG A 56 -17.07 8.75 -5.07
N HIS A 57 -17.29 7.44 -4.93
CA HIS A 57 -18.52 6.77 -5.41
C HIS A 57 -19.78 7.16 -4.64
N PHE A 58 -19.65 7.76 -3.46
CA PHE A 58 -20.74 8.12 -2.55
C PHE A 58 -20.92 9.63 -2.38
N GLU A 59 -20.23 10.46 -3.17
CA GLU A 59 -20.48 11.91 -3.17
C GLU A 59 -21.88 12.21 -3.67
N GLU A 60 -22.47 13.27 -3.12
CA GLU A 60 -23.73 13.80 -3.66
C GLU A 60 -23.54 14.10 -5.15
N SER A 61 -24.48 13.69 -5.96
CA SER A 61 -24.42 13.81 -7.44
C SER A 61 -23.31 13.00 -8.13
N ALA A 62 -22.61 12.06 -7.47
CA ALA A 62 -21.62 11.21 -8.15
C ALA A 62 -22.19 10.53 -9.39
N ASP A 63 -23.40 10.02 -9.27
CA ASP A 63 -24.13 9.33 -10.33
C ASP A 63 -24.42 10.22 -11.56
N GLU A 64 -24.77 11.49 -11.32
CA GLU A 64 -25.00 12.49 -12.35
C GLU A 64 -23.68 12.94 -12.98
N HIS A 65 -22.65 13.17 -12.15
CA HIS A 65 -21.36 13.64 -12.61
C HIS A 65 -20.67 12.65 -13.57
N ILE A 66 -20.87 11.35 -13.42
CA ILE A 66 -20.30 10.35 -14.34
C ILE A 66 -20.74 10.63 -15.78
N THR A 67 -22.01 10.95 -16.01
CA THR A 67 -22.54 11.23 -17.34
C THR A 67 -22.35 12.66 -17.76
N SER A 68 -22.70 13.64 -16.91
CA SER A 68 -22.70 15.07 -17.26
C SER A 68 -21.30 15.69 -17.29
N LYS A 69 -20.33 15.10 -16.58
CA LYS A 69 -18.95 15.58 -16.46
C LYS A 69 -17.91 14.58 -16.96
N PHE A 70 -18.34 13.49 -17.59
CA PHE A 70 -17.49 12.49 -18.25
C PHE A 70 -16.39 11.90 -17.37
N ILE A 71 -16.68 11.65 -16.09
CA ILE A 71 -15.72 11.18 -15.08
C ILE A 71 -14.93 9.96 -15.56
N GLY A 72 -13.60 9.99 -15.38
CA GLY A 72 -12.70 8.92 -15.83
C GLY A 72 -12.44 7.85 -14.80
N SER A 73 -12.51 8.18 -13.50
CA SER A 73 -12.29 7.22 -12.44
C SER A 73 -13.05 7.55 -11.16
N VAL A 74 -13.26 6.52 -10.34
CA VAL A 74 -13.95 6.60 -9.04
C VAL A 74 -13.07 5.95 -7.98
N ILE A 75 -13.04 6.54 -6.78
CA ILE A 75 -12.30 6.01 -5.63
C ILE A 75 -13.25 5.58 -4.51
N HIS A 76 -12.89 4.50 -3.79
CA HIS A 76 -13.37 4.18 -2.46
C HIS A 76 -12.22 4.25 -1.46
N THR A 77 -12.38 5.07 -0.43
CA THR A 77 -11.45 5.19 0.68
C THR A 77 -12.20 5.39 1.98
N GLN A 78 -12.35 6.60 2.48
CA GLN A 78 -13.13 6.90 3.68
C GLN A 78 -14.61 7.03 3.35
N GLY A 79 -15.49 6.65 4.27
CA GLY A 79 -16.91 6.90 4.16
C GLY A 79 -17.77 5.64 4.06
N PRO A 80 -19.05 5.76 3.70
CA PRO A 80 -19.96 4.64 3.67
C PRO A 80 -19.54 3.60 2.62
N THR A 81 -19.59 2.33 3.03
CA THR A 81 -19.32 1.20 2.13
C THR A 81 -20.43 1.06 1.09
N PRO A 82 -20.13 0.55 -0.10
CA PRO A 82 -21.14 0.27 -1.14
C PRO A 82 -22.24 -0.68 -0.70
N GLY A 83 -21.94 -1.57 0.25
CA GLY A 83 -22.87 -2.58 0.78
C GLY A 83 -22.20 -3.45 1.84
N LYS A 84 -22.89 -4.50 2.28
CA LYS A 84 -22.40 -5.46 3.29
C LYS A 84 -21.74 -6.69 2.68
N THR A 85 -22.05 -6.98 1.43
CA THR A 85 -21.54 -8.15 0.70
C THR A 85 -20.73 -7.71 -0.52
N ALA A 86 -19.81 -8.55 -0.98
CA ALA A 86 -19.03 -8.26 -2.18
C ALA A 86 -19.89 -8.14 -3.44
N LEU A 87 -21.01 -8.84 -3.52
CA LEU A 87 -21.96 -8.68 -4.63
C LEU A 87 -22.62 -7.31 -4.62
N GLU A 88 -23.04 -6.80 -3.45
CA GLU A 88 -23.59 -5.44 -3.34
C GLU A 88 -22.54 -4.38 -3.74
N TRP A 89 -21.25 -4.61 -3.43
CA TRP A 89 -20.18 -3.75 -3.92
C TRP A 89 -20.05 -3.80 -5.43
N GLN A 90 -20.04 -4.99 -6.02
CA GLN A 90 -20.02 -5.15 -7.47
C GLN A 90 -21.24 -4.50 -8.13
N ASP A 91 -22.45 -4.67 -7.57
CA ASP A 91 -23.69 -4.10 -8.09
C ASP A 91 -23.60 -2.56 -8.17
N ARG A 92 -23.05 -1.92 -7.12
CA ARG A 92 -22.83 -0.47 -7.13
C ARG A 92 -21.89 -0.05 -8.25
N PHE A 93 -20.77 -0.74 -8.43
CA PHE A 93 -19.81 -0.41 -9.49
C PHE A 93 -20.35 -0.75 -10.89
N ILE A 94 -21.13 -1.80 -11.04
CA ILE A 94 -21.85 -2.11 -12.29
C ILE A 94 -22.83 -0.98 -12.65
N GLU A 95 -23.54 -0.43 -11.68
CA GLU A 95 -24.44 0.71 -11.88
C GLU A 95 -23.68 1.94 -12.40
N LEU A 96 -22.57 2.33 -11.73
CA LEU A 96 -21.75 3.46 -12.14
C LEU A 96 -21.11 3.23 -13.52
N GLN A 97 -20.64 2.01 -13.78
CA GLN A 97 -20.07 1.64 -15.08
C GLN A 97 -21.08 1.74 -16.22
N LYS A 98 -22.32 1.26 -16.01
CA LYS A 98 -23.41 1.42 -17.00
C LYS A 98 -23.67 2.88 -17.34
N LYS A 99 -23.59 3.79 -16.36
CA LYS A 99 -23.72 5.24 -16.61
C LYS A 99 -22.57 5.75 -17.49
N ALA A 100 -21.32 5.38 -17.21
CA ALA A 100 -20.18 5.76 -18.03
C ALA A 100 -20.29 5.23 -19.47
N LEU A 101 -20.70 3.97 -19.62
CA LEU A 101 -20.91 3.34 -20.93
C LEU A 101 -22.09 3.91 -21.70
N SER A 102 -23.01 4.63 -21.06
CA SER A 102 -24.14 5.32 -21.75
C SER A 102 -23.73 6.67 -22.37
N THR A 103 -22.53 7.17 -22.10
CA THR A 103 -21.99 8.39 -22.70
C THR A 103 -21.62 8.19 -24.17
N ARG A 104 -21.46 9.28 -24.92
CA ARG A 104 -21.23 9.27 -26.38
C ARG A 104 -20.07 8.37 -26.81
N LEU A 105 -18.99 8.32 -26.08
CA LEU A 105 -17.81 7.51 -26.40
C LEU A 105 -17.71 6.21 -25.60
N ALA A 106 -18.62 5.97 -24.67
CA ALA A 106 -18.72 4.76 -23.87
C ALA A 106 -17.37 4.36 -23.21
N ILE A 107 -16.63 5.35 -22.70
CA ILE A 107 -15.33 5.11 -22.05
C ILE A 107 -15.57 4.56 -20.66
N PRO A 108 -15.06 3.35 -20.33
CA PRO A 108 -15.28 2.73 -19.02
C PRO A 108 -14.54 3.46 -17.90
N LEU A 109 -15.04 3.35 -16.65
CA LEU A 109 -14.42 3.88 -15.45
C LEU A 109 -13.27 3.01 -14.96
N LEU A 110 -12.29 3.65 -14.32
CA LEU A 110 -11.38 2.99 -13.38
C LEU A 110 -11.99 3.06 -11.97
N PHE A 111 -11.90 1.96 -11.22
CA PHE A 111 -12.34 1.89 -9.81
C PHE A 111 -11.14 1.66 -8.91
N ALA A 112 -10.79 2.66 -8.09
CA ALA A 112 -9.63 2.69 -7.23
C ALA A 112 -9.97 2.47 -5.76
N VAL A 113 -9.03 1.86 -5.01
CA VAL A 113 -9.16 1.64 -3.56
C VAL A 113 -7.80 1.72 -2.86
N ASP A 114 -7.79 2.16 -1.58
CA ASP A 114 -6.64 2.09 -0.69
C ASP A 114 -6.50 0.68 -0.08
N ALA A 115 -6.10 -0.29 -0.91
CA ALA A 115 -5.81 -1.65 -0.50
C ALA A 115 -4.32 -1.76 -0.10
N VAL A 116 -3.96 -1.18 1.04
CA VAL A 116 -2.56 -1.00 1.45
C VAL A 116 -1.94 -2.22 2.14
N HIS A 117 -2.77 -3.11 2.70
CA HIS A 117 -2.34 -4.37 3.30
C HIS A 117 -3.38 -5.51 3.14
N GLY A 118 -3.78 -5.78 1.93
CA GLY A 118 -4.92 -6.60 1.52
C GLY A 118 -6.08 -5.72 1.07
N GLN A 119 -7.23 -6.32 0.75
CA GLN A 119 -8.47 -5.56 0.53
C GLN A 119 -9.04 -5.14 1.90
N ASN A 120 -8.31 -4.27 2.57
CA ASN A 120 -8.50 -3.88 3.98
C ASN A 120 -9.78 -3.08 4.26
N THR A 121 -10.51 -2.64 3.23
CA THR A 121 -11.76 -1.88 3.38
C THR A 121 -13.00 -2.78 3.38
N PHE A 122 -12.85 -4.08 3.08
CA PHE A 122 -13.95 -5.04 3.02
C PHE A 122 -13.85 -6.08 4.15
N GLU A 123 -14.84 -6.13 5.04
CA GLU A 123 -14.88 -7.11 6.13
C GLU A 123 -15.03 -8.55 5.61
N GLY A 124 -14.10 -9.41 6.01
CA GLY A 124 -14.03 -10.81 5.58
C GLY A 124 -12.99 -11.06 4.49
N ALA A 125 -12.43 -10.01 3.87
CA ALA A 125 -11.21 -10.14 3.07
C ALA A 125 -10.01 -10.52 3.93
N THR A 126 -8.94 -10.99 3.29
CA THR A 126 -7.68 -11.30 3.95
C THR A 126 -6.90 -10.02 4.20
N ILE A 127 -6.66 -9.68 5.46
CA ILE A 127 -5.84 -8.53 5.85
C ILE A 127 -4.48 -9.02 6.29
N PHE A 128 -3.44 -8.58 5.58
CA PHE A 128 -2.04 -8.99 5.79
C PHE A 128 -1.34 -8.09 6.82
N PRO A 129 -0.17 -8.49 7.34
CA PRO A 129 0.68 -7.54 8.04
C PRO A 129 0.97 -6.31 7.19
N HIS A 130 1.05 -5.14 7.82
CA HIS A 130 1.49 -3.93 7.13
C HIS A 130 2.92 -4.07 6.60
N ASN A 131 3.30 -3.22 5.64
CA ASN A 131 4.58 -3.32 4.93
C ASN A 131 5.80 -3.35 5.85
N ILE A 132 5.79 -2.67 7.00
CA ILE A 132 6.87 -2.79 7.99
C ILE A 132 7.07 -4.24 8.46
N GLY A 133 5.99 -4.97 8.71
CA GLY A 133 6.03 -6.40 9.02
C GLY A 133 6.51 -7.22 7.84
N LEU A 134 6.05 -6.91 6.61
CA LEU A 134 6.52 -7.57 5.39
C LEU A 134 8.01 -7.30 5.14
N GLY A 135 8.50 -6.08 5.45
CA GLY A 135 9.92 -5.74 5.45
C GLY A 135 10.73 -6.63 6.39
N ALA A 136 10.19 -6.92 7.58
CA ALA A 136 10.85 -7.84 8.53
C ALA A 136 10.97 -9.27 8.01
N THR A 137 10.08 -9.72 7.13
CA THR A 137 10.18 -11.07 6.51
C THR A 137 11.33 -11.18 5.53
N GLN A 138 11.73 -10.10 4.85
CA GLN A 138 12.69 -10.07 3.75
C GLN A 138 12.39 -11.07 2.61
N ASN A 139 11.16 -11.55 2.51
CA ASN A 139 10.73 -12.64 1.65
C ASN A 139 9.97 -12.12 0.42
N GLU A 140 10.67 -11.95 -0.71
CA GLU A 140 10.09 -11.47 -1.97
C GLU A 140 8.93 -12.34 -2.47
N LYS A 141 9.09 -13.67 -2.40
CA LYS A 141 8.05 -14.59 -2.90
C LYS A 141 6.76 -14.46 -2.11
N LEU A 142 6.88 -14.28 -0.80
CA LEU A 142 5.74 -14.07 0.08
C LEU A 142 5.04 -12.73 -0.24
N VAL A 143 5.81 -11.65 -0.43
CA VAL A 143 5.27 -10.33 -0.79
C VAL A 143 4.58 -10.36 -2.16
N GLU A 144 5.14 -11.08 -3.14
CA GLU A 144 4.51 -11.25 -4.46
C GLU A 144 3.18 -12.01 -4.37
N GLU A 145 3.13 -13.10 -3.58
CA GLU A 145 1.89 -13.87 -3.35
C GLU A 145 0.83 -13.03 -2.61
N ILE A 146 1.23 -12.25 -1.59
CA ILE A 146 0.35 -11.33 -0.86
C ILE A 146 -0.24 -10.28 -1.81
N ALA A 147 0.58 -9.68 -2.65
CA ALA A 147 0.13 -8.69 -3.63
C ALA A 147 -0.84 -9.32 -4.66
N ARG A 148 -0.58 -10.56 -5.08
CA ARG A 148 -1.48 -11.33 -5.96
C ARG A 148 -2.84 -11.57 -5.32
N ILE A 149 -2.86 -11.96 -4.04
CA ILE A 149 -4.11 -12.17 -3.30
C ILE A 149 -4.85 -10.84 -3.11
N THR A 150 -4.13 -9.76 -2.79
CA THR A 150 -4.70 -8.41 -2.67
C THR A 150 -5.37 -7.98 -3.97
N ALA A 151 -4.73 -8.19 -5.11
CA ALA A 151 -5.28 -7.90 -6.43
C ALA A 151 -6.58 -8.69 -6.70
N LEU A 152 -6.54 -10.01 -6.47
CA LEU A 152 -7.69 -10.89 -6.67
C LEU A 152 -8.87 -10.50 -5.77
N GLU A 153 -8.65 -10.26 -4.47
CA GLU A 153 -9.73 -9.88 -3.55
C GLU A 153 -10.25 -8.46 -3.83
N SER A 154 -9.40 -7.55 -4.36
CA SER A 154 -9.84 -6.25 -4.85
C SER A 154 -10.72 -6.36 -6.09
N GLN A 155 -10.34 -7.17 -7.07
CA GLN A 155 -11.19 -7.48 -8.24
C GLN A 155 -12.52 -8.12 -7.83
N ALA A 156 -12.47 -9.04 -6.84
CA ALA A 156 -13.65 -9.69 -6.31
C ALA A 156 -14.65 -8.72 -5.65
N THR A 157 -14.19 -7.55 -5.21
CA THR A 157 -15.02 -6.46 -4.68
C THR A 157 -15.29 -5.35 -5.71
N GLY A 158 -14.84 -5.53 -6.97
CA GLY A 158 -15.12 -4.64 -8.09
C GLY A 158 -14.06 -3.60 -8.42
N PHE A 159 -12.91 -3.60 -7.75
CA PHE A 159 -11.82 -2.65 -7.99
C PHE A 159 -10.81 -3.20 -8.99
N ASN A 160 -10.39 -2.35 -9.92
CA ASN A 160 -9.37 -2.68 -10.92
C ASN A 160 -8.09 -1.81 -10.78
N TRP A 161 -8.01 -1.01 -9.71
CA TRP A 161 -6.89 -0.14 -9.40
C TRP A 161 -6.67 -0.06 -7.88
N VAL A 162 -5.42 -0.27 -7.41
CA VAL A 162 -5.07 -0.16 -5.99
C VAL A 162 -4.00 0.91 -5.77
N PHE A 163 -4.11 1.65 -4.66
CA PHE A 163 -3.11 2.63 -4.25
C PHE A 163 -2.05 1.98 -3.35
N SER A 164 -1.37 1.00 -3.91
CA SER A 164 -0.33 0.17 -3.30
C SER A 164 0.67 -0.29 -4.37
N PRO A 165 1.97 -0.44 -4.05
CA PRO A 165 2.59 -0.32 -2.72
C PRO A 165 3.02 1.09 -2.33
N CYS A 166 3.07 1.37 -1.01
CA CYS A 166 3.87 2.47 -0.49
C CYS A 166 5.34 2.06 -0.49
N ILE A 167 6.18 2.80 -1.20
CA ILE A 167 7.62 2.53 -1.39
C ILE A 167 8.50 3.66 -0.85
N ALA A 168 7.93 4.46 0.06
CA ALA A 168 8.65 5.49 0.81
C ALA A 168 9.80 4.89 1.63
N ILE A 169 10.83 5.70 1.87
CA ILE A 169 11.94 5.35 2.76
C ILE A 169 11.83 6.22 4.01
N PRO A 170 11.37 5.70 5.15
CA PRO A 170 11.25 6.47 6.38
C PRO A 170 12.61 6.78 6.98
N TYR A 171 12.85 8.06 7.31
CA TYR A 171 14.06 8.52 7.98
C TYR A 171 13.81 9.01 9.41
N ASN A 172 12.54 9.02 9.85
CA ASN A 172 12.20 9.41 11.21
C ASN A 172 10.91 8.72 11.65
N GLU A 173 10.96 7.94 12.74
CA GLU A 173 9.83 7.20 13.28
C GLU A 173 8.75 8.10 13.90
N LYS A 174 8.97 9.42 13.96
CA LYS A 174 7.90 10.39 14.28
C LYS A 174 6.86 10.50 13.18
N TRP A 175 7.21 10.15 11.93
CA TRP A 175 6.28 10.13 10.82
C TRP A 175 5.16 9.09 11.02
N GLY A 176 3.90 9.50 10.82
CA GLY A 176 2.73 8.67 11.09
C GLY A 176 2.53 7.48 10.15
N ARG A 177 3.26 7.44 9.02
CA ARG A 177 3.10 6.42 7.98
C ARG A 177 4.26 5.43 7.88
N VAL A 178 5.12 5.36 8.91
CA VAL A 178 6.27 4.44 8.94
C VAL A 178 5.84 3.00 8.63
N TYR A 179 4.73 2.54 9.17
CA TYR A 179 4.26 1.16 8.97
C TYR A 179 3.78 0.86 7.54
N GLU A 180 3.43 1.89 6.75
CA GLU A 180 3.06 1.72 5.34
C GLU A 180 4.28 1.44 4.45
N ALA A 181 5.49 1.79 4.89
CA ALA A 181 6.75 1.56 4.19
C ALA A 181 7.38 0.21 4.56
N PHE A 182 8.14 -0.38 3.63
CA PHE A 182 8.79 -1.68 3.89
C PHE A 182 9.98 -1.56 4.83
N SER A 183 10.83 -0.52 4.68
CA SER A 183 12.10 -0.45 5.39
C SER A 183 12.77 0.92 5.24
N GLU A 184 13.70 1.23 6.16
CA GLU A 184 14.69 2.31 6.01
C GLU A 184 15.77 1.99 4.95
N SER A 185 15.89 0.73 4.53
CA SER A 185 16.86 0.26 3.54
C SER A 185 16.31 0.40 2.13
N THR A 186 16.94 1.26 1.32
CA THR A 186 16.62 1.41 -0.11
C THR A 186 16.69 0.06 -0.84
N ALA A 187 17.74 -0.73 -0.62
CA ALA A 187 17.93 -2.02 -1.28
C ALA A 187 16.83 -3.05 -0.94
N LEU A 188 16.40 -3.10 0.32
CA LEU A 188 15.29 -3.98 0.72
C LEU A 188 13.96 -3.47 0.14
N THR A 189 13.73 -2.17 0.15
CA THR A 189 12.52 -1.56 -0.44
C THR A 189 12.47 -1.82 -1.95
N GLU A 190 13.56 -1.69 -2.70
CA GLU A 190 13.64 -2.05 -4.12
C GLU A 190 13.24 -3.50 -4.39
N LYS A 191 13.78 -4.41 -3.58
CA LYS A 191 13.53 -5.84 -3.65
C LYS A 191 12.04 -6.16 -3.48
N LEU A 192 11.42 -5.60 -2.44
CA LEU A 192 10.01 -5.84 -2.12
C LEU A 192 9.06 -5.04 -3.02
N THR A 193 9.48 -3.87 -3.53
CA THR A 193 8.76 -3.13 -4.57
C THR A 193 8.59 -3.98 -5.84
N ARG A 194 9.67 -4.63 -6.32
CA ARG A 194 9.61 -5.53 -7.47
C ARG A 194 8.58 -6.63 -7.28
N ALA A 195 8.65 -7.30 -6.14
CA ALA A 195 7.73 -8.39 -5.79
C ALA A 195 6.28 -7.90 -5.73
N SER A 196 6.03 -6.76 -5.06
CA SER A 196 4.70 -6.19 -4.92
C SER A 196 4.09 -5.78 -6.27
N VAL A 197 4.85 -5.10 -7.13
CA VAL A 197 4.35 -4.70 -8.46
C VAL A 197 4.01 -5.94 -9.31
N ARG A 198 4.87 -6.96 -9.34
CA ARG A 198 4.61 -8.22 -10.06
C ARG A 198 3.36 -8.93 -9.54
N GLY A 199 3.20 -8.96 -8.23
CA GLY A 199 2.04 -9.59 -7.60
C GLY A 199 0.73 -8.89 -7.95
N HIS A 200 0.65 -7.56 -7.83
CA HIS A 200 -0.56 -6.81 -8.12
C HIS A 200 -0.92 -6.83 -9.61
N GLN A 201 0.05 -6.56 -10.48
CA GLN A 201 -0.21 -6.32 -11.90
C GLN A 201 -0.10 -7.57 -12.76
N GLY A 202 1.01 -8.33 -12.67
CA GLY A 202 1.25 -9.45 -13.58
C GLY A 202 0.98 -9.07 -15.03
N ASP A 203 0.10 -9.78 -15.70
CA ASP A 203 -0.50 -9.39 -16.99
C ASP A 203 -1.83 -8.67 -16.72
N LEU A 204 -1.92 -7.37 -17.01
CA LEU A 204 -3.12 -6.56 -16.78
C LEU A 204 -4.36 -7.02 -17.57
N SER A 205 -4.21 -7.89 -18.58
CA SER A 205 -5.34 -8.52 -19.24
C SER A 205 -5.93 -9.73 -18.48
N ASP A 206 -5.24 -10.19 -17.42
CA ASP A 206 -5.79 -11.20 -16.52
C ASP A 206 -6.83 -10.54 -15.58
N PRO A 207 -8.07 -11.01 -15.54
CA PRO A 207 -9.14 -10.40 -14.73
C PRO A 207 -8.92 -10.52 -13.21
N THR A 208 -7.86 -11.15 -12.74
CA THR A 208 -7.48 -11.25 -11.32
C THR A 208 -6.39 -10.27 -10.93
N THR A 209 -5.93 -9.42 -11.85
CA THR A 209 -4.88 -8.41 -11.62
C THR A 209 -5.46 -7.00 -11.60
N VAL A 210 -4.70 -6.04 -11.07
CA VAL A 210 -5.11 -4.64 -10.92
C VAL A 210 -3.98 -3.71 -11.30
N ILE A 211 -4.28 -2.46 -11.64
CA ILE A 211 -3.25 -1.42 -11.69
C ILE A 211 -2.69 -1.21 -10.29
N ALA A 212 -1.38 -1.32 -10.13
CA ALA A 212 -0.66 -0.93 -8.91
C ALA A 212 -0.24 0.54 -8.96
N THR A 213 -0.08 1.15 -7.79
CA THR A 213 0.37 2.54 -7.66
C THR A 213 1.55 2.63 -6.72
N ALA A 214 2.71 3.03 -7.23
CA ALA A 214 3.85 3.38 -6.37
C ALA A 214 3.62 4.74 -5.72
N LYS A 215 3.70 4.81 -4.38
CA LYS A 215 3.39 6.03 -3.63
C LYS A 215 4.33 6.23 -2.44
N HIS A 216 4.55 7.48 -1.98
CA HIS A 216 4.14 8.73 -2.61
C HIS A 216 5.37 9.38 -3.26
N PHE A 217 5.30 9.74 -4.52
CA PHE A 217 6.43 10.27 -5.30
C PHE A 217 6.62 11.77 -4.99
N VAL A 218 7.72 12.19 -4.34
CA VAL A 218 8.78 11.45 -3.71
C VAL A 218 9.23 12.19 -2.45
N GLY A 219 9.62 11.46 -1.42
CA GLY A 219 10.26 12.03 -0.25
C GLY A 219 9.39 12.19 0.99
N ASP A 220 8.15 11.70 0.99
CA ASP A 220 7.23 11.74 2.12
C ASP A 220 7.78 11.10 3.41
N GLY A 221 8.43 9.94 3.31
CA GLY A 221 9.11 9.29 4.45
C GLY A 221 10.39 9.97 4.91
N ALA A 222 10.90 10.96 4.15
CA ALA A 222 12.16 11.65 4.39
C ALA A 222 11.97 13.13 4.75
N THR A 223 10.78 13.52 5.19
CA THR A 223 10.51 14.89 5.62
C THR A 223 11.29 15.25 6.88
N ASP A 224 11.68 16.51 6.97
CA ASP A 224 12.37 17.02 8.15
C ASP A 224 11.51 16.80 9.41
N TYR A 225 12.09 16.20 10.44
CA TYR A 225 11.45 15.89 11.72
C TYR A 225 10.29 14.88 11.66
N GLY A 226 10.07 14.20 10.51
CA GLY A 226 9.01 13.21 10.34
C GLY A 226 7.61 13.82 10.33
N VAL A 227 7.45 14.99 9.73
CA VAL A 227 6.15 15.67 9.62
C VAL A 227 5.50 15.31 8.29
N GLU A 228 4.29 14.75 8.32
CA GLU A 228 3.51 14.44 7.12
C GLU A 228 3.27 15.69 6.28
N GLY A 229 3.53 15.62 4.97
CA GLY A 229 3.42 16.76 4.08
C GLY A 229 4.47 17.86 4.30
N GLY A 230 5.46 17.62 5.17
CA GLY A 230 6.54 18.57 5.49
C GLY A 230 7.52 18.78 4.33
N ASN A 231 8.64 19.42 4.64
CA ASN A 231 9.69 19.65 3.64
C ASN A 231 10.78 18.58 3.75
N THR A 232 11.30 18.12 2.62
CA THR A 232 12.45 17.22 2.51
C THR A 232 13.68 18.04 2.11
N SER A 233 14.67 18.12 3.03
CA SER A 233 15.89 18.92 2.85
C SER A 233 17.09 18.11 2.33
N LEU A 234 16.89 16.90 1.84
CA LEU A 234 17.95 16.09 1.24
C LEU A 234 18.51 16.74 -0.02
N ASN A 235 19.80 16.55 -0.28
CA ASN A 235 20.42 17.03 -1.50
C ASN A 235 20.04 16.14 -2.73
N ALA A 236 20.30 16.64 -3.92
CA ALA A 236 19.92 15.95 -5.16
C ALA A 236 20.51 14.53 -5.28
N GLN A 237 21.75 14.31 -4.82
CA GLN A 237 22.37 12.99 -4.83
C GLN A 237 21.66 12.02 -3.87
N GLN A 238 21.34 12.46 -2.67
CA GLN A 238 20.61 11.64 -1.69
C GLN A 238 19.20 11.29 -2.19
N ILE A 239 18.52 12.23 -2.83
CA ILE A 239 17.21 11.99 -3.45
C ILE A 239 17.35 10.95 -4.57
N GLU A 240 18.32 11.13 -5.46
CA GLU A 240 18.56 10.24 -6.61
C GLU A 240 18.87 8.80 -6.19
N GLU A 241 19.82 8.63 -5.27
CA GLU A 241 20.33 7.32 -4.88
C GLU A 241 19.39 6.56 -3.92
N ARG A 242 18.65 7.29 -3.09
CA ARG A 242 17.88 6.67 -2.01
C ARG A 242 16.38 6.69 -2.26
N LEU A 243 15.83 7.84 -2.65
CA LEU A 243 14.39 8.00 -2.74
C LEU A 243 13.85 7.66 -4.12
N LEU A 244 14.57 8.00 -5.20
CA LEU A 244 14.14 7.69 -6.58
C LEU A 244 14.41 6.24 -6.99
N SER A 245 15.35 5.56 -6.33
CA SER A 245 15.76 4.22 -6.72
C SER A 245 14.64 3.17 -6.67
N PRO A 246 13.77 3.10 -5.64
CA PRO A 246 12.61 2.21 -5.64
C PRO A 246 11.62 2.50 -6.78
N TYR A 247 11.44 3.77 -7.16
CA TYR A 247 10.58 4.15 -8.28
C TYR A 247 11.15 3.72 -9.62
N LYS A 248 12.48 3.77 -9.80
CA LYS A 248 13.15 3.22 -10.99
C LYS A 248 12.89 1.72 -11.13
N VAL A 249 12.87 1.00 -10.00
CA VAL A 249 12.53 -0.43 -9.98
C VAL A 249 11.06 -0.63 -10.34
N ALA A 250 10.13 0.13 -9.74
CA ALA A 250 8.71 0.06 -10.06
C ALA A 250 8.43 0.31 -11.54
N VAL A 251 9.06 1.34 -12.14
CA VAL A 251 8.93 1.65 -13.57
C VAL A 251 9.48 0.52 -14.45
N LYS A 252 10.60 -0.10 -14.09
CA LYS A 252 11.15 -1.27 -14.81
C LYS A 252 10.22 -2.49 -14.77
N GLU A 253 9.42 -2.62 -13.74
CA GLU A 253 8.36 -3.64 -13.61
C GLU A 253 7.03 -3.18 -14.26
N ASN A 254 7.05 -2.13 -15.08
CA ASN A 254 5.93 -1.58 -15.82
C ASN A 254 4.75 -1.14 -14.94
N ILE A 255 5.03 -0.51 -13.78
CA ILE A 255 3.96 -0.04 -12.89
C ILE A 255 2.96 0.86 -13.61
N GLY A 256 1.66 0.61 -13.41
CA GLY A 256 0.61 1.30 -14.15
C GLY A 256 0.27 2.70 -13.62
N ALA A 257 0.61 3.00 -12.36
CA ALA A 257 0.39 4.33 -11.79
C ALA A 257 1.48 4.72 -10.78
N VAL A 258 1.68 6.02 -10.63
CA VAL A 258 2.49 6.67 -9.58
C VAL A 258 1.65 7.78 -8.98
N MET A 259 1.65 7.90 -7.64
CA MET A 259 0.95 8.97 -6.92
C MET A 259 1.94 10.01 -6.42
N SER A 260 1.67 11.29 -6.72
CA SER A 260 2.47 12.42 -6.23
C SER A 260 2.27 12.62 -4.72
N SER A 261 3.32 13.01 -4.01
CA SER A 261 3.31 13.19 -2.57
C SER A 261 2.84 14.58 -2.12
N PHE A 262 2.38 14.69 -0.88
CA PHE A 262 2.05 15.98 -0.24
C PHE A 262 3.25 16.81 0.17
N ASN A 263 4.43 16.24 0.36
CA ASN A 263 5.60 16.95 0.85
C ASN A 263 6.15 17.96 -0.17
N SER A 264 7.05 18.79 0.30
CA SER A 264 7.89 19.63 -0.55
C SER A 264 9.31 19.11 -0.59
N ILE A 265 10.01 19.36 -1.69
CA ILE A 265 11.46 19.19 -1.79
C ILE A 265 12.09 20.56 -1.97
N THR A 266 12.99 20.93 -1.05
CA THR A 266 13.65 22.24 -1.02
C THR A 266 12.68 23.42 -1.19
N GLY A 267 11.49 23.30 -0.58
CA GLY A 267 10.45 24.33 -0.60
C GLY A 267 9.49 24.30 -1.80
N THR A 268 9.72 23.42 -2.79
CA THR A 268 8.78 23.24 -3.92
C THR A 268 7.87 22.04 -3.63
N SER A 269 6.55 22.26 -3.59
CA SER A 269 5.55 21.19 -3.44
C SER A 269 5.71 20.14 -4.55
N MET A 270 5.64 18.87 -4.19
CA MET A 270 5.77 17.79 -5.16
C MET A 270 4.72 17.85 -6.26
N HIS A 271 3.48 18.23 -5.96
CA HIS A 271 2.43 18.39 -6.97
C HIS A 271 2.73 19.48 -8.02
N ASN A 272 3.64 20.41 -7.72
CA ASN A 272 4.09 21.48 -8.63
C ASN A 272 5.53 21.27 -9.14
N HIS A 273 6.16 20.15 -8.78
CA HIS A 273 7.58 19.93 -9.05
C HIS A 273 7.82 19.36 -10.45
N LYS A 274 7.65 20.22 -11.47
CA LYS A 274 7.76 19.86 -12.89
C LYS A 274 9.01 19.02 -13.23
N GLN A 275 10.18 19.43 -12.72
CA GLN A 275 11.43 18.72 -12.98
C GLN A 275 11.39 17.26 -12.50
N LEU A 276 10.87 16.97 -11.30
CA LEU A 276 10.79 15.60 -10.79
C LEU A 276 9.66 14.81 -11.45
N LEU A 277 8.51 15.43 -11.70
CA LEU A 277 7.35 14.73 -12.26
C LEU A 277 7.45 14.50 -13.76
N ILE A 278 7.97 15.48 -14.53
CA ILE A 278 8.11 15.37 -15.99
C ILE A 278 9.51 14.89 -16.35
N ASP A 279 10.55 15.70 -16.03
CA ASP A 279 11.86 15.44 -16.59
C ASP A 279 12.49 14.18 -15.99
N THR A 280 12.30 13.93 -14.69
CA THR A 280 12.86 12.73 -14.03
C THR A 280 11.94 11.52 -14.19
N LEU A 281 10.67 11.59 -13.77
CA LEU A 281 9.78 10.42 -13.77
C LEU A 281 9.32 10.05 -15.18
N LYS A 282 8.60 10.96 -15.87
CA LYS A 282 7.99 10.63 -17.16
C LYS A 282 9.03 10.43 -18.26
N VAL A 283 10.01 11.33 -18.37
CA VAL A 283 11.03 11.30 -19.43
C VAL A 283 12.23 10.45 -19.00
N GLY A 284 12.90 10.79 -17.91
CA GLY A 284 14.15 10.18 -17.49
C GLY A 284 14.02 8.69 -17.13
N MET A 285 12.94 8.30 -16.47
CA MET A 285 12.65 6.89 -16.16
C MET A 285 11.83 6.20 -17.26
N ASN A 286 11.37 6.93 -18.28
CA ASN A 286 10.47 6.42 -19.33
C ASN A 286 9.16 5.85 -18.76
N PHE A 287 8.56 6.54 -17.77
CA PHE A 287 7.30 6.13 -17.17
C PHE A 287 6.12 6.45 -18.10
N ASP A 288 5.38 5.42 -18.52
CA ASP A 288 4.24 5.54 -19.44
C ASP A 288 2.87 5.37 -18.78
N GLY A 289 2.85 5.11 -17.46
CA GLY A 289 1.64 4.96 -16.65
C GLY A 289 0.98 6.29 -16.29
N ILE A 290 -0.02 6.21 -15.41
CA ILE A 290 -0.79 7.35 -14.90
C ILE A 290 -0.04 8.01 -13.74
N LEU A 291 0.19 9.31 -13.80
CA LEU A 291 0.57 10.11 -12.64
C LEU A 291 -0.70 10.68 -11.99
N VAL A 292 -1.09 10.13 -10.85
CA VAL A 292 -2.28 10.57 -10.11
C VAL A 292 -1.88 11.53 -8.98
N SER A 293 -2.71 12.53 -8.71
CA SER A 293 -2.54 13.41 -7.55
C SER A 293 -2.89 12.67 -6.25
N ASP A 294 -2.48 13.20 -5.13
CA ASP A 294 -3.08 12.91 -3.85
C ASP A 294 -4.34 13.79 -3.60
N TRP A 295 -4.95 13.70 -2.44
CA TRP A 295 -6.26 14.23 -2.07
C TRP A 295 -6.39 15.73 -2.26
N LYS A 296 -7.39 16.17 -3.07
CA LYS A 296 -7.71 17.59 -3.33
C LYS A 296 -6.52 18.42 -3.83
N ALA A 297 -5.60 17.82 -4.57
CA ALA A 297 -4.37 18.51 -4.96
C ALA A 297 -4.62 19.76 -5.80
N TYR A 298 -5.70 19.82 -6.58
CA TYR A 298 -5.99 20.98 -7.41
C TYR A 298 -6.20 22.24 -6.57
N SER A 299 -7.05 22.18 -5.54
CA SER A 299 -7.29 23.33 -4.66
C SER A 299 -6.15 23.57 -3.66
N ARG A 300 -5.39 22.53 -3.27
CA ARG A 300 -4.31 22.65 -2.28
C ARG A 300 -3.01 23.19 -2.86
N PHE A 301 -2.70 22.94 -4.14
CA PHE A 301 -1.38 23.17 -4.74
C PHE A 301 -1.39 24.05 -6.00
N ASN A 302 -2.14 25.14 -5.97
CA ASN A 302 -2.14 26.18 -7.01
C ASN A 302 -2.77 25.77 -8.36
N GLY A 303 -3.86 24.98 -8.33
CA GLY A 303 -4.74 24.81 -9.48
C GLY A 303 -4.06 24.26 -10.73
N ASN A 304 -4.00 25.06 -11.79
CA ASN A 304 -3.48 24.63 -13.10
C ASN A 304 -1.98 24.29 -13.11
N ASP A 305 -1.20 24.76 -12.12
CA ASP A 305 0.22 24.39 -12.02
C ASP A 305 0.41 22.89 -11.76
N VAL A 306 -0.53 22.26 -11.04
CA VAL A 306 -0.55 20.80 -10.84
C VAL A 306 -0.64 20.06 -12.18
N ILE A 307 -1.53 20.51 -13.08
CA ILE A 307 -1.68 19.94 -14.43
C ILE A 307 -0.40 20.16 -15.24
N ASN A 308 0.13 21.38 -15.23
CA ASN A 308 1.34 21.75 -15.95
C ASN A 308 2.60 21.06 -15.42
N ALA A 309 2.60 20.65 -14.14
CA ALA A 309 3.67 19.85 -13.55
C ALA A 309 3.63 18.39 -13.99
N GLY A 310 2.59 17.95 -14.70
CA GLY A 310 2.52 16.62 -15.30
C GLY A 310 1.52 15.67 -14.70
N VAL A 311 0.72 16.08 -13.70
CA VAL A 311 -0.31 15.21 -13.10
C VAL A 311 -1.42 14.92 -14.13
N ASP A 312 -1.80 13.65 -14.25
CA ASP A 312 -2.72 13.15 -15.28
C ASP A 312 -4.15 12.95 -14.74
N ILE A 313 -4.29 12.45 -13.52
CA ILE A 313 -5.59 12.35 -12.83
C ILE A 313 -5.56 13.19 -11.56
N ILE A 314 -6.59 14.00 -11.40
CA ILE A 314 -6.83 14.82 -10.21
C ILE A 314 -7.87 14.13 -9.33
N MET A 315 -7.51 13.84 -8.06
CA MET A 315 -8.49 13.46 -7.03
C MET A 315 -9.35 14.67 -6.69
N ALA A 316 -10.35 14.93 -7.53
CA ALA A 316 -11.25 16.08 -7.44
C ALA A 316 -12.45 15.77 -6.54
N VAL A 317 -12.16 15.47 -5.29
CA VAL A 317 -13.11 15.01 -4.25
C VAL A 317 -13.56 16.17 -3.35
N ASP A 318 -14.61 15.96 -2.55
CA ASP A 318 -15.08 16.91 -1.55
C ASP A 318 -15.35 18.32 -2.12
N GLY A 319 -15.99 18.40 -3.28
CA GLY A 319 -16.38 19.65 -3.92
C GLY A 319 -15.31 20.29 -4.82
N ASP A 320 -14.17 19.66 -5.02
CA ASP A 320 -13.07 20.19 -5.86
C ASP A 320 -13.33 20.03 -7.38
N LEU A 321 -14.26 19.17 -7.78
CA LEU A 321 -14.52 18.79 -9.18
C LEU A 321 -14.84 19.98 -10.09
N ASP A 322 -15.75 20.83 -9.66
CA ASP A 322 -16.17 22.00 -10.44
C ASP A 322 -15.04 23.00 -10.63
N GLY A 323 -14.28 23.25 -9.56
CA GLY A 323 -13.11 24.12 -9.58
C GLY A 323 -12.05 23.59 -10.55
N PHE A 324 -11.76 22.30 -10.50
CA PHE A 324 -10.81 21.64 -11.40
C PHE A 324 -11.25 21.73 -12.86
N GLN A 325 -12.45 21.25 -13.20
CA GLN A 325 -12.88 21.17 -14.60
C GLN A 325 -13.03 22.57 -15.26
N LYS A 326 -13.60 23.53 -14.52
CA LYS A 326 -13.71 24.92 -15.01
C LYS A 326 -12.35 25.59 -15.15
N GLY A 327 -11.46 25.38 -14.19
CA GLY A 327 -10.11 25.92 -14.21
C GLY A 327 -9.24 25.32 -15.33
N ALA A 328 -9.27 24.01 -15.53
CA ALA A 328 -8.56 23.34 -16.61
C ALA A 328 -9.05 23.81 -17.99
N LYS A 329 -10.38 23.89 -18.20
CA LYS A 329 -10.95 24.42 -19.44
C LYS A 329 -10.51 25.86 -19.69
N LYS A 330 -10.65 26.74 -18.71
CA LYS A 330 -10.19 28.14 -18.82
C LYS A 330 -8.67 28.21 -19.11
N GLY A 331 -7.88 27.32 -18.53
CA GLY A 331 -6.43 27.23 -18.77
C GLY A 331 -6.11 26.89 -20.22
N VAL A 332 -6.86 25.98 -20.84
CA VAL A 332 -6.70 25.67 -22.27
C VAL A 332 -7.19 26.84 -23.14
N ASP A 333 -8.36 27.40 -22.86
CA ASP A 333 -8.96 28.49 -23.63
C ASP A 333 -8.05 29.76 -23.66
N ASN A 334 -7.29 30.03 -22.58
CA ASN A 334 -6.37 31.18 -22.50
C ASN A 334 -4.90 30.84 -22.78
N GLY A 335 -4.60 29.58 -23.13
CA GLY A 335 -3.25 29.11 -23.47
C GLY A 335 -2.30 28.89 -22.30
N SER A 336 -2.75 28.99 -21.03
CA SER A 336 -1.93 28.70 -19.85
C SER A 336 -1.75 27.18 -19.62
N ILE A 337 -2.59 26.34 -20.22
CA ILE A 337 -2.41 24.88 -20.33
C ILE A 337 -2.42 24.55 -21.82
N SER A 338 -1.41 23.81 -22.32
CA SER A 338 -1.41 23.35 -23.70
C SER A 338 -2.38 22.18 -23.89
N LEU A 339 -3.01 22.09 -25.07
CA LEU A 339 -3.84 20.95 -25.42
C LEU A 339 -3.02 19.65 -25.43
N ASP A 340 -1.74 19.71 -25.86
CA ASP A 340 -0.83 18.56 -25.83
C ASP A 340 -0.63 18.01 -24.41
N ARG A 341 -0.65 18.86 -23.36
CA ARG A 341 -0.55 18.40 -21.97
C ARG A 341 -1.81 17.63 -21.56
N ILE A 342 -2.99 18.11 -21.96
CA ILE A 342 -4.25 17.40 -21.73
C ILE A 342 -4.26 16.07 -22.49
N ASP A 343 -3.81 16.08 -23.74
CA ASP A 343 -3.74 14.89 -24.59
C ASP A 343 -2.76 13.85 -24.05
N ASP A 344 -1.59 14.25 -23.51
CA ASP A 344 -0.67 13.33 -22.82
C ASP A 344 -1.33 12.68 -21.58
N ALA A 345 -2.06 13.45 -20.76
CA ALA A 345 -2.78 12.90 -19.61
C ALA A 345 -3.80 11.84 -20.03
N VAL A 346 -4.66 12.20 -20.96
CA VAL A 346 -5.75 11.32 -21.42
C VAL A 346 -5.19 10.08 -22.12
N ARG A 347 -4.13 10.22 -22.92
CA ARG A 347 -3.42 9.09 -23.56
C ARG A 347 -2.98 8.06 -22.52
N ARG A 348 -2.35 8.48 -21.43
CA ARG A 348 -1.90 7.60 -20.33
C ARG A 348 -3.08 6.89 -19.66
N ILE A 349 -4.16 7.60 -19.41
CA ILE A 349 -5.38 7.05 -18.81
C ILE A 349 -6.01 5.99 -19.73
N LEU A 350 -6.22 6.33 -20.99
CA LEU A 350 -6.82 5.42 -21.98
C LEU A 350 -5.95 4.16 -22.19
N ARG A 351 -4.62 4.32 -22.23
CA ARG A 351 -3.68 3.21 -22.35
C ARG A 351 -3.88 2.18 -21.24
N GLN A 352 -4.01 2.61 -19.98
CA GLN A 352 -4.27 1.68 -18.87
C GLN A 352 -5.64 1.02 -18.96
N LYS A 353 -6.68 1.74 -19.40
CA LYS A 353 -8.01 1.16 -19.64
C LYS A 353 -7.99 0.09 -20.72
N PHE A 354 -7.21 0.29 -21.80
CA PHE A 354 -7.03 -0.73 -22.85
C PHE A 354 -6.15 -1.91 -22.38
N ARG A 355 -5.11 -1.67 -21.58
CA ARG A 355 -4.28 -2.75 -21.00
C ARG A 355 -5.09 -3.66 -20.09
N LEU A 356 -6.03 -3.09 -19.31
CA LEU A 356 -7.01 -3.84 -18.49
C LEU A 356 -8.13 -4.49 -19.29
N GLU A 357 -8.19 -4.29 -20.62
CA GLU A 357 -9.27 -4.76 -21.49
C GLU A 357 -10.68 -4.31 -21.05
N LEU A 358 -10.78 -3.12 -20.40
CA LEU A 358 -12.05 -2.63 -19.85
C LEU A 358 -13.08 -2.28 -20.93
N PHE A 359 -12.67 -2.01 -22.17
CA PHE A 359 -13.60 -1.78 -23.27
C PHE A 359 -14.29 -3.08 -23.71
N GLU A 360 -13.61 -4.20 -23.58
CA GLU A 360 -14.10 -5.52 -23.90
C GLU A 360 -14.79 -6.19 -22.68
N ASN A 361 -14.27 -5.94 -21.48
CA ASN A 361 -14.70 -6.55 -20.22
C ASN A 361 -14.90 -5.49 -19.11
N PRO A 362 -15.94 -4.63 -19.23
CA PRO A 362 -16.08 -3.46 -18.33
C PRO A 362 -16.60 -3.80 -16.93
N PHE A 363 -17.11 -5.01 -16.70
CA PHE A 363 -17.79 -5.37 -15.45
C PHE A 363 -16.96 -6.33 -14.60
N PRO A 364 -17.05 -6.24 -13.25
CA PRO A 364 -16.39 -7.16 -12.35
C PRO A 364 -16.88 -8.60 -12.54
N LYS A 365 -16.05 -9.57 -12.18
CA LYS A 365 -16.34 -11.00 -12.29
C LYS A 365 -16.95 -11.53 -10.99
N SER A 366 -18.23 -11.90 -11.02
CA SER A 366 -18.96 -12.37 -9.82
C SER A 366 -18.46 -13.73 -9.27
N ASP A 367 -17.84 -14.57 -10.10
CA ASP A 367 -17.25 -15.84 -9.70
C ASP A 367 -16.03 -15.65 -8.76
N LEU A 368 -15.36 -14.49 -8.82
CA LEU A 368 -14.25 -14.16 -7.92
C LEU A 368 -14.70 -13.95 -6.47
N VAL A 369 -15.96 -13.59 -6.21
CA VAL A 369 -16.48 -13.36 -4.85
C VAL A 369 -16.26 -14.56 -3.93
N SER A 370 -16.35 -15.78 -4.48
CA SER A 370 -16.09 -17.02 -3.72
C SER A 370 -14.63 -17.20 -3.29
N LYS A 371 -13.72 -16.35 -3.76
CA LYS A 371 -12.28 -16.40 -3.43
C LYS A 371 -11.90 -15.48 -2.28
N ILE A 372 -12.78 -14.58 -1.83
CA ILE A 372 -12.50 -13.65 -0.74
C ILE A 372 -12.32 -14.43 0.57
N GLY A 373 -11.21 -14.18 1.27
CA GLY A 373 -10.92 -14.71 2.60
C GLY A 373 -10.85 -16.24 2.70
N ILE A 374 -10.59 -16.94 1.59
CA ILE A 374 -10.50 -18.40 1.61
C ILE A 374 -9.30 -18.88 2.44
N LYS A 375 -9.38 -20.13 2.90
CA LYS A 375 -8.34 -20.73 3.75
C LYS A 375 -6.92 -20.58 3.19
N LYS A 376 -6.73 -20.77 1.87
CA LYS A 376 -5.41 -20.59 1.24
C LYS A 376 -4.86 -19.18 1.45
N HIS A 377 -5.68 -18.14 1.29
CA HIS A 377 -5.26 -16.75 1.49
C HIS A 377 -4.92 -16.48 2.96
N ARG A 378 -5.75 -17.01 3.87
CA ARG A 378 -5.54 -16.93 5.32
C ARG A 378 -4.24 -17.63 5.75
N ASP A 379 -3.93 -18.78 5.16
CA ASP A 379 -2.69 -19.52 5.44
C ASP A 379 -1.46 -18.70 5.03
N ILE A 380 -1.50 -17.97 3.91
CA ILE A 380 -0.43 -17.03 3.48
C ILE A 380 -0.33 -15.84 4.44
N ALA A 381 -1.45 -15.26 4.88
CA ALA A 381 -1.43 -14.18 5.87
C ALA A 381 -0.82 -14.66 7.20
N LYS A 382 -1.17 -15.85 7.67
CA LYS A 382 -0.58 -16.45 8.86
C LYS A 382 0.92 -16.73 8.69
N GLN A 383 1.36 -17.18 7.52
CA GLN A 383 2.78 -17.33 7.21
C GLN A 383 3.48 -15.96 7.32
N ALA A 384 2.89 -14.90 6.76
CA ALA A 384 3.45 -13.55 6.86
C ALA A 384 3.57 -13.07 8.31
N VAL A 385 2.58 -13.34 9.17
CA VAL A 385 2.66 -13.07 10.61
C VAL A 385 3.85 -13.81 11.23
N ARG A 386 3.96 -15.13 11.02
CA ARG A 386 5.06 -15.93 11.60
C ARG A 386 6.44 -15.44 11.17
N GLU A 387 6.59 -15.10 9.88
CA GLU A 387 7.87 -14.65 9.33
C GLU A 387 8.20 -13.20 9.69
N SER A 388 7.22 -12.37 10.08
CA SER A 388 7.44 -10.96 10.43
C SER A 388 7.91 -10.74 11.88
N LEU A 389 7.67 -11.70 12.78
CA LEU A 389 8.00 -11.54 14.20
C LEU A 389 9.50 -11.47 14.42
N VAL A 390 9.97 -10.42 15.12
CA VAL A 390 11.38 -10.23 15.43
C VAL A 390 11.63 -10.44 16.91
N LEU A 391 12.47 -11.41 17.26
CA LEU A 391 12.89 -11.68 18.63
C LEU A 391 14.02 -10.73 19.00
N LEU A 392 13.78 -9.79 19.92
CA LEU A 392 14.75 -8.79 20.36
C LEU A 392 15.53 -9.24 21.59
N LYS A 393 14.91 -10.03 22.48
CA LYS A 393 15.53 -10.61 23.68
C LYS A 393 14.95 -11.99 23.97
N ASN A 394 15.79 -12.93 24.43
CA ASN A 394 15.38 -14.25 24.93
C ASN A 394 16.34 -14.73 26.02
N GLU A 395 16.11 -14.27 27.25
CA GLU A 395 16.93 -14.61 28.42
C GLU A 395 16.55 -16.00 28.92
N ASP A 396 17.55 -16.76 29.36
CA ASP A 396 17.42 -18.12 29.91
C ASP A 396 16.57 -19.07 29.05
N LYS A 397 16.60 -18.89 27.74
CA LYS A 397 15.78 -19.67 26.78
C LYS A 397 14.30 -19.70 27.19
N THR A 398 13.75 -18.53 27.56
CA THR A 398 12.36 -18.40 27.95
C THR A 398 11.41 -18.80 26.81
N LEU A 399 11.78 -18.52 25.57
CA LEU A 399 11.11 -19.01 24.35
C LEU A 399 11.93 -20.15 23.71
N PRO A 400 11.28 -21.16 23.10
CA PRO A 400 9.82 -21.34 22.99
C PRO A 400 9.18 -21.75 24.31
N LEU A 401 7.90 -21.35 24.49
CA LEU A 401 7.09 -21.77 25.64
C LEU A 401 6.65 -23.22 25.52
N SER A 402 6.55 -23.90 26.67
CA SER A 402 6.00 -25.27 26.70
C SER A 402 4.47 -25.25 26.52
N LYS A 403 3.94 -26.09 25.65
CA LYS A 403 2.49 -26.33 25.51
C LYS A 403 1.87 -26.98 26.75
N ASP A 404 2.69 -27.57 27.63
CA ASP A 404 2.29 -28.18 28.89
C ASP A 404 2.37 -27.22 30.10
N THR A 405 2.64 -25.91 29.87
CA THR A 405 2.61 -24.88 30.90
C THR A 405 1.28 -24.91 31.62
N LYS A 406 1.29 -24.98 32.96
CA LYS A 406 0.06 -25.21 33.75
C LYS A 406 -0.82 -23.97 33.85
N LYS A 407 -0.21 -22.79 33.96
CA LYS A 407 -0.93 -21.54 34.11
C LYS A 407 -0.24 -20.40 33.39
N ILE A 408 -0.92 -19.81 32.43
CA ILE A 408 -0.49 -18.61 31.71
C ILE A 408 -1.49 -17.48 32.00
N VAL A 409 -0.99 -16.31 32.30
CA VAL A 409 -1.76 -15.07 32.27
C VAL A 409 -1.40 -14.29 31.01
N VAL A 410 -2.40 -13.87 30.25
CA VAL A 410 -2.27 -13.00 29.07
C VAL A 410 -2.81 -11.63 29.45
N VAL A 411 -1.94 -10.62 29.36
CA VAL A 411 -2.21 -9.26 29.83
C VAL A 411 -2.25 -8.28 28.67
N GLY A 412 -3.15 -7.31 28.73
CA GLY A 412 -3.26 -6.21 27.77
C GLY A 412 -4.33 -6.42 26.71
N GLU A 413 -5.02 -5.33 26.38
CA GLU A 413 -6.17 -5.38 25.44
C GLU A 413 -5.76 -5.80 24.02
N HIS A 414 -4.53 -5.50 23.59
CA HIS A 414 -3.98 -5.88 22.28
C HIS A 414 -3.97 -7.41 22.06
N ALA A 415 -3.96 -8.20 23.13
CA ALA A 415 -4.03 -9.65 23.01
C ALA A 415 -5.37 -10.15 22.41
N ASN A 416 -6.46 -9.42 22.63
CA ASN A 416 -7.82 -9.87 22.29
C ASN A 416 -8.58 -8.87 21.39
N SER A 417 -7.87 -8.09 20.62
CA SER A 417 -8.45 -7.14 19.66
C SER A 417 -7.80 -7.30 18.29
N SER A 418 -8.58 -7.75 17.31
CA SER A 418 -8.12 -7.83 15.92
C SER A 418 -7.92 -6.45 15.30
N GLY A 419 -8.66 -5.44 15.74
CA GLY A 419 -8.48 -4.07 15.29
C GLY A 419 -7.16 -3.47 15.78
N LEU A 420 -6.85 -3.59 17.10
CA LEU A 420 -5.59 -3.11 17.66
C LEU A 420 -4.37 -3.80 17.03
N GLN A 421 -4.45 -5.11 16.76
CA GLN A 421 -3.35 -5.83 16.13
C GLN A 421 -3.14 -5.49 14.65
N SER A 422 -4.14 -4.91 13.99
CA SER A 422 -4.08 -4.60 12.56
C SER A 422 -3.69 -3.15 12.25
N GLY A 423 -4.00 -2.22 13.16
CA GLY A 423 -3.61 -0.81 13.03
C GLY A 423 -4.51 0.01 12.12
N GLY A 424 -4.00 1.14 11.64
CA GLY A 424 -4.69 2.03 10.70
C GLY A 424 -4.98 1.37 9.35
N TRP A 425 -5.80 2.00 8.51
CA TRP A 425 -6.22 1.44 7.22
C TRP A 425 -6.91 0.07 7.32
N THR A 426 -7.49 -0.27 8.47
CA THR A 426 -8.19 -1.54 8.68
C THR A 426 -9.67 -1.30 8.92
N VAL A 427 -10.52 -1.82 8.03
CA VAL A 427 -11.98 -1.60 7.96
C VAL A 427 -12.33 -0.14 7.66
N ASN A 428 -11.70 0.81 8.32
CA ASN A 428 -11.80 2.24 8.05
C ASN A 428 -10.40 2.89 8.07
N TRP A 429 -10.34 4.17 7.66
CA TRP A 429 -9.08 4.91 7.51
C TRP A 429 -8.22 4.92 8.78
N GLN A 430 -8.81 5.32 9.92
CA GLN A 430 -8.07 5.40 11.18
C GLN A 430 -7.89 4.04 11.87
N GLY A 431 -8.45 2.96 11.30
CA GLY A 431 -8.52 1.66 11.95
C GLY A 431 -9.61 1.60 13.03
N THR A 432 -9.69 0.47 13.72
CA THR A 432 -10.67 0.21 14.79
C THR A 432 -10.00 -0.45 15.99
N LYS A 433 -10.61 -0.34 17.17
CA LYS A 433 -10.21 -1.14 18.33
C LYS A 433 -11.05 -2.42 18.46
N GLU A 434 -12.13 -2.50 17.71
CA GLU A 434 -13.06 -3.62 17.77
C GLU A 434 -12.57 -4.82 16.94
N ASN A 435 -13.11 -5.98 17.29
CA ASN A 435 -12.90 -7.18 16.48
C ASN A 435 -13.74 -7.09 15.20
N TYR A 436 -13.15 -7.41 14.06
CA TYR A 436 -13.83 -7.47 12.77
C TYR A 436 -13.95 -8.90 12.25
N LYS A 437 -14.90 -9.12 11.34
CA LYS A 437 -15.23 -10.43 10.80
C LYS A 437 -14.03 -11.05 10.06
N GLY A 438 -13.81 -12.33 10.33
CA GLY A 438 -12.79 -13.11 9.63
C GLY A 438 -11.39 -12.99 10.23
N ALA A 439 -11.19 -12.33 11.38
CA ALA A 439 -9.92 -12.25 12.06
C ALA A 439 -9.80 -13.24 13.23
N THR A 440 -8.58 -13.60 13.60
CA THR A 440 -8.20 -14.30 14.82
C THR A 440 -7.34 -13.39 15.69
N THR A 441 -7.40 -13.55 17.02
CA THR A 441 -6.60 -12.76 17.95
C THR A 441 -5.38 -13.54 18.45
N ILE A 442 -4.40 -12.82 18.99
CA ILE A 442 -3.23 -13.43 19.66
C ILE A 442 -3.70 -14.34 20.80
N LEU A 443 -4.70 -13.88 21.58
CA LEU A 443 -5.28 -14.67 22.67
C LEU A 443 -5.93 -15.97 22.20
N ASP A 444 -6.62 -15.95 21.06
CA ASP A 444 -7.20 -17.16 20.46
C ASP A 444 -6.11 -18.18 20.10
N GLY A 445 -4.99 -17.70 19.53
CA GLY A 445 -3.84 -18.51 19.24
C GLY A 445 -3.25 -19.15 20.50
N ILE A 446 -2.99 -18.36 21.55
CA ILE A 446 -2.44 -18.85 22.82
C ILE A 446 -3.34 -19.90 23.44
N LYS A 447 -4.66 -19.68 23.48
CA LYS A 447 -5.62 -20.66 24.02
C LYS A 447 -5.62 -22.00 23.27
N ARG A 448 -5.34 -21.98 21.96
CA ARG A 448 -5.23 -23.22 21.16
C ARG A 448 -3.93 -23.97 21.40
N GLN A 449 -2.85 -23.30 21.78
CA GLN A 449 -1.54 -23.92 21.97
C GLN A 449 -1.35 -24.56 23.35
N VAL A 450 -2.02 -24.05 24.38
CA VAL A 450 -1.76 -24.40 25.78
C VAL A 450 -2.78 -25.41 26.29
N LYS A 451 -2.29 -26.51 26.90
CA LYS A 451 -3.14 -27.50 27.59
C LYS A 451 -3.58 -27.05 28.98
N GLY A 452 -2.81 -26.19 29.61
CA GLY A 452 -3.09 -25.64 30.93
C GLY A 452 -4.09 -24.49 30.94
N LYS A 453 -4.22 -23.82 32.08
CA LYS A 453 -5.15 -22.71 32.27
C LYS A 453 -4.61 -21.43 31.64
N VAL A 454 -5.36 -20.81 30.74
CA VAL A 454 -5.08 -19.46 30.19
C VAL A 454 -6.07 -18.47 30.81
N ILE A 455 -5.56 -17.45 31.48
CA ILE A 455 -6.32 -16.35 32.08
C ILE A 455 -6.07 -15.11 31.24
N PHE A 456 -7.12 -14.43 30.82
CA PHE A 456 -7.01 -13.12 30.18
C PHE A 456 -7.31 -12.01 31.19
N ASP A 457 -6.34 -11.13 31.40
CA ASP A 457 -6.44 -9.96 32.28
C ASP A 457 -6.16 -8.69 31.46
N LYS A 458 -7.23 -8.09 30.94
CA LYS A 458 -7.14 -6.96 30.01
C LYS A 458 -6.32 -5.78 30.54
N GLN A 459 -6.36 -5.51 31.85
CA GLN A 459 -5.80 -4.30 32.46
C GLN A 459 -4.79 -4.60 33.61
N ALA A 460 -4.31 -5.83 33.72
CA ALA A 460 -3.42 -6.25 34.81
C ALA A 460 -3.97 -5.96 36.22
N THR A 461 -5.28 -6.07 36.39
CA THR A 461 -5.97 -5.76 37.67
C THR A 461 -6.12 -6.98 38.57
N GLY A 462 -5.96 -8.19 38.01
CA GLY A 462 -6.03 -9.44 38.76
C GLY A 462 -4.68 -9.78 39.41
N ASN A 463 -4.73 -10.40 40.60
CA ASN A 463 -3.53 -10.87 41.31
C ASN A 463 -3.11 -12.26 40.78
N HIS A 464 -2.73 -12.37 39.52
CA HIS A 464 -2.36 -13.64 38.87
C HIS A 464 -0.83 -13.90 38.93
N PHE A 465 -0.20 -13.54 40.03
CA PHE A 465 1.26 -13.66 40.23
C PHE A 465 1.73 -15.09 40.53
N ASP A 466 0.83 -16.03 40.65
CA ASP A 466 1.07 -17.48 40.71
C ASP A 466 1.07 -18.14 39.31
N ALA A 467 1.04 -17.36 38.23
CA ALA A 467 1.18 -17.88 36.88
C ALA A 467 2.64 -18.29 36.60
N ASP A 468 2.82 -19.36 35.83
CA ASP A 468 4.16 -19.79 35.40
C ASP A 468 4.77 -18.78 34.41
N ILE A 469 3.92 -18.18 33.58
CA ILE A 469 4.30 -17.21 32.54
C ILE A 469 3.24 -16.10 32.45
N ALA A 470 3.70 -14.86 32.31
CA ALA A 470 2.89 -13.71 31.89
C ALA A 470 3.24 -13.34 30.44
N ILE A 471 2.28 -13.45 29.52
CA ILE A 471 2.40 -12.93 28.15
C ILE A 471 1.73 -11.57 28.12
N ILE A 472 2.53 -10.50 27.97
CA ILE A 472 2.08 -9.11 28.06
C ILE A 472 2.05 -8.53 26.65
N VAL A 473 0.84 -8.30 26.11
CA VAL A 473 0.64 -7.79 24.74
C VAL A 473 0.24 -6.33 24.82
N VAL A 474 1.15 -5.47 24.40
CA VAL A 474 1.04 -4.00 24.48
C VAL A 474 1.37 -3.35 23.15
N GLY A 475 0.96 -2.11 22.93
CA GLY A 475 1.26 -1.46 21.66
C GLY A 475 0.66 -0.09 21.50
N GLU A 476 0.57 0.35 20.24
CA GLU A 476 -0.04 1.61 19.83
C GLU A 476 -1.54 1.41 19.53
N ASN A 477 -2.34 2.46 19.75
CA ASN A 477 -3.67 2.53 19.19
C ASN A 477 -3.59 2.74 17.67
N PRO A 478 -4.61 2.31 16.89
CA PRO A 478 -4.64 2.56 15.45
C PRO A 478 -4.60 4.06 15.13
N TYR A 479 -3.91 4.39 14.06
CA TYR A 479 -3.83 5.73 13.46
C TYR A 479 -3.48 5.60 11.97
N ALA A 480 -3.80 6.63 11.18
CA ALA A 480 -3.36 6.75 9.79
C ALA A 480 -2.90 8.19 9.51
N GLU A 481 -1.90 8.30 8.63
CA GLU A 481 -1.35 9.56 8.11
C GLU A 481 -0.88 10.51 9.24
N PHE A 482 -1.14 11.82 9.09
CA PHE A 482 -0.74 12.85 10.05
C PHE A 482 -1.31 12.64 11.48
N PHE A 483 -2.40 11.89 11.63
CA PHE A 483 -2.87 11.49 12.96
C PHE A 483 -1.90 10.57 13.70
N GLY A 484 -0.97 9.96 12.99
CA GLY A 484 0.12 9.16 13.54
C GLY A 484 1.40 9.96 13.82
N ASP A 485 1.53 11.20 13.37
CA ASP A 485 2.72 12.02 13.57
C ASP A 485 2.95 12.31 15.05
N ILE A 486 4.16 12.07 15.53
CA ILE A 486 4.52 12.40 16.92
C ILE A 486 4.69 13.90 17.06
N GLY A 487 3.87 14.50 17.93
CA GLY A 487 3.86 15.94 18.18
C GLY A 487 2.84 16.72 17.34
N HIS A 488 2.00 16.03 16.57
CA HIS A 488 0.87 16.65 15.89
C HIS A 488 -0.18 17.11 16.89
N GLU A 489 -0.77 18.29 16.68
CA GLU A 489 -1.71 18.92 17.61
C GLU A 489 -2.99 18.10 17.88
N SER A 490 -3.41 17.25 16.93
CA SER A 490 -4.61 16.42 17.05
C SER A 490 -4.42 15.16 17.89
N ASN A 491 -3.20 14.86 18.37
CA ASN A 491 -2.93 13.65 19.10
C ASN A 491 -1.97 13.87 20.28
N GLN A 492 -1.84 12.85 21.13
CA GLN A 492 -0.91 12.81 22.27
C GLN A 492 0.05 11.63 22.16
N LEU A 493 0.30 11.15 20.93
CA LEU A 493 1.17 10.02 20.68
C LEU A 493 2.61 10.33 21.10
N LYS A 494 3.30 9.30 21.56
CA LYS A 494 4.72 9.35 21.96
C LYS A 494 5.45 8.16 21.35
N LEU A 495 6.74 8.31 21.14
CA LEU A 495 7.60 7.19 20.75
C LEU A 495 7.92 6.23 21.92
N THR A 496 7.05 6.16 22.93
CA THR A 496 7.17 5.27 24.09
C THR A 496 5.84 4.57 24.33
N LEU A 497 5.86 3.45 25.02
CA LEU A 497 4.64 2.87 25.56
C LEU A 497 3.94 3.85 26.53
N THR A 498 2.62 3.71 26.66
CA THR A 498 1.85 4.44 27.67
C THR A 498 2.31 4.06 29.08
N ALA A 499 2.12 4.95 30.06
CA ALA A 499 2.45 4.65 31.45
C ALA A 499 1.74 3.38 31.98
N GLU A 500 0.51 3.15 31.52
CA GLU A 500 -0.27 1.96 31.84
C GLU A 500 0.41 0.69 31.32
N HIS A 501 0.80 0.65 30.04
CA HIS A 501 1.50 -0.48 29.44
C HIS A 501 2.87 -0.75 30.08
N GLN A 502 3.62 0.31 30.43
CA GLN A 502 4.86 0.18 31.17
C GLN A 502 4.63 -0.44 32.55
N GLN A 503 3.55 -0.03 33.23
CA GLN A 503 3.20 -0.56 34.55
C GLN A 503 2.82 -2.05 34.50
N TYR A 504 2.19 -2.53 33.44
CA TYR A 504 1.89 -3.98 33.29
C TYR A 504 3.19 -4.80 33.34
N ILE A 505 4.20 -4.42 32.57
CA ILE A 505 5.48 -5.12 32.50
C ILE A 505 6.19 -5.07 33.85
N LYS A 506 6.28 -3.88 34.44
CA LYS A 506 6.94 -3.66 35.74
C LYS A 506 6.27 -4.47 36.85
N THR A 507 4.95 -4.53 36.90
CA THR A 507 4.19 -5.24 37.94
C THR A 507 4.52 -6.74 37.96
N TYR A 508 4.51 -7.41 36.81
CA TYR A 508 4.81 -8.84 36.75
C TYR A 508 6.29 -9.13 36.98
N GLN A 509 7.20 -8.26 36.52
CA GLN A 509 8.64 -8.37 36.77
C GLN A 509 8.96 -8.24 38.26
N GLU A 510 8.38 -7.24 38.98
CA GLU A 510 8.59 -7.03 40.43
C GLU A 510 8.05 -8.18 41.29
N LYS A 511 7.04 -8.92 40.77
CA LYS A 511 6.47 -10.12 41.41
C LYS A 511 7.23 -11.39 41.07
N GLY A 512 8.32 -11.31 40.28
CA GLY A 512 9.16 -12.45 39.92
C GLY A 512 8.48 -13.43 38.93
N VAL A 513 7.42 -13.03 38.26
CA VAL A 513 6.75 -13.85 37.24
C VAL A 513 7.55 -13.74 35.92
N LYS A 514 7.89 -14.88 35.30
CA LYS A 514 8.52 -14.88 33.99
C LYS A 514 7.65 -14.15 32.96
N THR A 515 8.23 -13.15 32.25
CA THR A 515 7.49 -12.30 31.34
C THR A 515 7.95 -12.43 29.88
N VAL A 516 6.99 -12.55 28.99
CA VAL A 516 7.17 -12.46 27.54
C VAL A 516 6.37 -11.23 27.08
N VAL A 517 7.05 -10.22 26.56
CA VAL A 517 6.40 -9.03 26.01
C VAL A 517 6.26 -9.17 24.51
N VAL A 518 5.05 -8.93 24.00
CA VAL A 518 4.72 -8.85 22.57
C VAL A 518 4.30 -7.42 22.27
N LEU A 519 5.12 -6.70 21.53
CA LEU A 519 4.90 -5.31 21.16
C LEU A 519 4.21 -5.23 19.80
N VAL A 520 2.98 -4.70 19.78
CA VAL A 520 2.19 -4.43 18.57
C VAL A 520 2.31 -2.94 18.23
N SER A 521 3.09 -2.59 17.21
CA SER A 521 3.33 -1.17 16.87
C SER A 521 3.58 -0.97 15.39
N GLY A 522 3.24 0.21 14.89
CA GLY A 522 3.49 0.62 13.50
C GLY A 522 4.90 1.14 13.25
N ARG A 523 5.73 1.21 14.31
CA ARG A 523 7.09 1.75 14.25
C ARG A 523 7.92 1.22 15.42
N PRO A 524 9.26 1.27 15.36
CA PRO A 524 10.11 1.09 16.52
C PRO A 524 9.78 2.13 17.61
N LEU A 525 9.57 1.66 18.84
CA LEU A 525 9.33 2.52 20.00
C LEU A 525 10.55 2.51 20.94
N VAL A 526 10.74 3.57 21.72
CA VAL A 526 11.73 3.63 22.77
C VAL A 526 11.26 2.79 23.96
N VAL A 527 11.74 1.54 24.03
CA VAL A 527 11.35 0.51 25.00
C VAL A 527 12.55 -0.16 25.68
N THR A 528 13.68 0.53 25.75
CA THR A 528 14.94 -0.01 26.32
C THR A 528 14.74 -0.54 27.74
N GLU A 529 14.00 0.18 28.57
CA GLU A 529 13.72 -0.23 29.95
C GLU A 529 12.84 -1.49 29.98
N GLN A 530 11.80 -1.54 29.17
CA GLN A 530 10.86 -2.67 29.10
C GLN A 530 11.51 -3.95 28.57
N ILE A 531 12.46 -3.82 27.62
CA ILE A 531 13.27 -4.94 27.15
C ILE A 531 14.14 -5.47 28.33
N ASN A 532 14.75 -4.59 29.13
CA ASN A 532 15.54 -5.00 30.28
C ASN A 532 14.69 -5.69 31.36
N GLN A 533 13.46 -5.25 31.58
CA GLN A 533 12.51 -5.77 32.57
C GLN A 533 11.84 -7.09 32.15
N SER A 534 11.97 -7.55 30.91
CA SER A 534 11.34 -8.77 30.41
C SER A 534 12.34 -9.92 30.22
N ASN A 535 11.88 -11.17 30.30
CA ASN A 535 12.69 -12.35 29.99
C ASN A 535 12.77 -12.58 28.48
N ALA A 536 11.70 -12.32 27.74
CA ALA A 536 11.71 -12.30 26.29
C ALA A 536 10.93 -11.09 25.75
N PHE A 537 11.38 -10.52 24.63
CA PHE A 537 10.75 -9.37 23.99
C PHE A 537 10.64 -9.59 22.48
N VAL A 538 9.42 -9.47 21.95
CA VAL A 538 9.07 -9.71 20.55
C VAL A 538 8.47 -8.44 19.94
N ALA A 539 9.05 -7.94 18.86
CA ALA A 539 8.41 -6.94 18.00
C ALA A 539 7.49 -7.66 17.01
N ALA A 540 6.19 -7.41 17.11
CA ALA A 540 5.17 -8.10 16.34
C ALA A 540 4.61 -7.26 15.18
N TRP A 541 4.91 -5.94 15.17
CA TRP A 541 4.42 -5.00 14.18
C TRP A 541 2.88 -4.91 14.16
N LEU A 542 2.27 -4.66 13.00
CA LEU A 542 0.82 -4.67 12.79
C LEU A 542 0.46 -5.90 11.95
N LEU A 543 -0.19 -6.88 12.58
CA LEU A 543 -0.28 -8.27 12.12
C LEU A 543 -1.35 -8.55 11.05
N GLY A 544 -2.36 -7.67 10.93
CA GLY A 544 -3.54 -7.97 10.11
C GLY A 544 -4.46 -9.02 10.76
N SER A 545 -5.10 -9.85 9.93
CA SER A 545 -6.20 -10.74 10.36
C SER A 545 -5.77 -12.01 11.09
N GLU A 546 -4.50 -12.43 11.04
CA GLU A 546 -4.05 -13.74 11.53
C GLU A 546 -3.23 -13.65 12.84
N GLY A 547 -3.77 -12.97 13.87
CA GLY A 547 -3.07 -12.82 15.16
C GLY A 547 -2.69 -14.14 15.84
N ASP A 548 -3.39 -15.23 15.54
CA ASP A 548 -3.06 -16.57 16.06
C ASP A 548 -1.71 -17.11 15.59
N GLY A 549 -1.18 -16.60 14.47
CA GLY A 549 0.17 -16.92 14.00
C GLY A 549 1.28 -16.56 15.00
N VAL A 550 1.06 -15.57 15.86
CA VAL A 550 2.01 -15.19 16.93
C VAL A 550 2.21 -16.35 17.90
N ALA A 551 1.15 -17.02 18.31
CA ALA A 551 1.23 -18.14 19.25
C ALA A 551 2.02 -19.33 18.68
N GLU A 552 1.89 -19.61 17.38
CA GLU A 552 2.64 -20.71 16.75
C GLU A 552 4.16 -20.49 16.87
N VAL A 553 4.60 -19.22 16.83
CA VAL A 553 6.01 -18.86 17.02
C VAL A 553 6.38 -18.87 18.51
N LEU A 554 5.56 -18.31 19.41
CA LEU A 554 5.88 -18.32 20.84
C LEU A 554 5.97 -19.75 21.42
N PHE A 555 5.25 -20.71 20.88
CA PHE A 555 5.23 -22.10 21.35
C PHE A 555 6.07 -23.10 20.51
N GLY A 556 6.86 -22.59 19.57
CA GLY A 556 7.86 -23.37 18.85
C GLY A 556 7.36 -24.21 17.67
N ASP A 557 6.12 -24.02 17.20
CA ASP A 557 5.66 -24.64 15.96
C ASP A 557 6.37 -24.04 14.74
N TYR A 558 6.86 -22.80 14.87
CA TYR A 558 7.61 -22.07 13.86
C TYR A 558 8.69 -21.22 14.53
N ASN A 559 9.95 -21.28 14.07
CA ASN A 559 11.03 -20.48 14.65
C ASN A 559 10.97 -19.02 14.22
N PHE A 560 11.50 -18.11 15.01
CA PHE A 560 11.71 -16.72 14.61
C PHE A 560 12.62 -16.63 13.38
N ARG A 561 12.23 -15.84 12.39
CA ARG A 561 13.01 -15.57 11.18
C ARG A 561 13.08 -14.09 10.87
N GLY A 562 12.14 -13.31 11.40
CA GLY A 562 12.06 -11.89 11.15
C GLY A 562 13.32 -11.15 11.55
N LYS A 563 13.68 -10.14 10.75
CA LYS A 563 14.81 -9.25 11.00
C LYS A 563 14.30 -7.81 10.99
N LEU A 564 14.84 -6.96 11.86
CA LEU A 564 14.42 -5.57 11.96
C LEU A 564 14.52 -4.86 10.59
N PRO A 565 13.43 -4.33 10.05
CA PRO A 565 13.43 -3.53 8.82
C PRO A 565 13.85 -2.07 9.08
N HIS A 566 13.95 -1.68 10.34
CA HIS A 566 14.39 -0.38 10.84
C HIS A 566 15.36 -0.56 11.99
N SER A 567 16.31 0.34 12.09
CA SER A 567 17.16 0.52 13.28
C SER A 567 16.28 0.87 14.48
N TRP A 568 16.53 0.25 15.63
CA TRP A 568 15.69 0.42 16.82
C TRP A 568 16.25 1.49 17.74
N PRO A 569 15.48 2.53 18.12
CA PRO A 569 15.96 3.63 18.95
C PRO A 569 16.33 3.17 20.35
N LYS A 570 17.37 3.78 20.91
CA LYS A 570 17.79 3.55 22.30
C LYS A 570 17.09 4.49 23.26
N SER A 571 16.89 5.74 22.85
CA SER A 571 16.34 6.80 23.69
C SER A 571 15.60 7.86 22.85
N ILE A 572 14.83 8.72 23.52
CA ILE A 572 14.19 9.89 22.87
C ILE A 572 15.22 10.88 22.32
N GLU A 573 16.41 10.90 22.89
CA GLU A 573 17.52 11.75 22.45
C GLU A 573 17.95 11.46 21.01
N ASP A 574 17.71 10.22 20.52
CA ASP A 574 18.02 9.80 19.15
C ASP A 574 17.21 10.58 18.09
N TYR A 575 16.16 11.29 18.52
CA TYR A 575 15.25 12.08 17.65
C TYR A 575 15.37 13.60 17.83
N LYS A 576 16.48 14.09 18.36
CA LYS A 576 16.73 15.55 18.46
C LYS A 576 17.01 16.21 17.10
N GLY A 577 17.57 15.45 16.16
CA GLY A 577 17.83 15.90 14.80
C GLY A 577 16.63 15.82 13.87
N LYS A 578 16.85 16.14 12.61
CA LYS A 578 15.83 16.01 11.55
C LYS A 578 15.42 14.57 11.32
N TYR A 579 16.35 13.63 11.50
CA TYR A 579 16.20 12.22 11.20
C TYR A 579 16.40 11.38 12.45
N GLY A 580 15.84 10.17 12.47
CA GLY A 580 15.99 9.20 13.55
C GLY A 580 17.25 8.33 13.39
N PRO A 581 17.36 7.27 14.19
CA PRO A 581 18.53 6.40 14.24
C PRO A 581 18.58 5.38 13.10
N ASN A 582 18.43 5.84 11.86
CA ASN A 582 18.51 4.95 10.72
C ASN A 582 19.94 4.60 10.33
N PHE A 583 20.09 3.50 9.56
CA PHE A 583 21.38 2.89 9.26
C PHE A 583 22.35 3.76 8.43
N TRP A 584 21.87 4.84 7.84
CA TRP A 584 22.71 5.74 7.03
C TRP A 584 23.29 6.94 7.79
N ASP A 585 22.88 7.13 9.05
CA ASP A 585 23.45 8.14 9.96
C ASP A 585 24.28 7.44 11.04
N ASP A 586 25.58 7.31 10.80
CA ASP A 586 26.53 6.66 11.72
C ASP A 586 26.78 7.45 13.01
N THR A 587 26.25 8.67 13.12
CA THR A 587 26.40 9.50 14.33
C THR A 587 25.48 9.03 15.47
N ILE A 588 24.36 8.38 15.15
CA ILE A 588 23.40 7.84 16.11
C ILE A 588 23.62 6.33 16.25
N LYS A 589 23.85 5.86 17.47
CA LYS A 589 24.00 4.42 17.76
C LYS A 589 22.67 3.84 18.24
N PRO A 590 21.93 3.12 17.40
CA PRO A 590 20.66 2.52 17.78
C PRO A 590 20.87 1.44 18.87
N LEU A 591 19.78 1.08 19.58
CA LEU A 591 19.77 -0.06 20.49
C LEU A 591 20.01 -1.38 19.72
N PHE A 592 19.32 -1.55 18.61
CA PHE A 592 19.54 -2.63 17.64
C PHE A 592 19.64 -2.05 16.23
N LYS A 593 20.58 -2.56 15.44
CA LYS A 593 20.76 -2.16 14.05
C LYS A 593 19.72 -2.81 13.14
N PHE A 594 19.48 -2.20 11.98
CA PHE A 594 18.80 -2.83 10.85
C PHE A 594 19.33 -4.26 10.64
N GLY A 595 18.42 -5.20 10.39
CA GLY A 595 18.74 -6.62 10.18
C GLY A 595 18.93 -7.45 11.46
N TYR A 596 18.84 -6.84 12.66
CA TYR A 596 18.89 -7.59 13.92
C TYR A 596 17.65 -8.46 14.12
N GLY A 597 17.82 -9.62 14.74
CA GLY A 597 16.77 -10.53 15.16
C GLY A 597 17.38 -11.85 15.61
N LEU A 598 16.94 -12.35 16.77
CA LEU A 598 17.36 -13.62 17.34
C LEU A 598 16.52 -14.78 16.80
N GLU A 599 17.04 -15.97 16.98
CA GLU A 599 16.37 -17.26 16.78
C GLU A 599 16.49 -18.08 18.07
N TYR A 600 15.71 -19.18 18.23
CA TYR A 600 15.84 -20.12 19.35
C TYR A 600 16.16 -21.53 18.90
#